data_4e9bc76328d937bb2c3ae429db356a07
#
_entry.id   4e9bc76328d937bb2c3ae429db356a07
#
_cell.length_a   1.000
_cell.length_b   1.000
_cell.length_c   1.000
_cell.angle_alpha   90.00
_cell.angle_beta   90.00
_cell.angle_gamma   90.00
#
_symmetry.space_group_name_H-M   'P 1'
#
loop_
_entity.id
_entity.type
_entity.pdbx_description
1 polymer ?
#
loop_
_entity_poly.entity_id
_entity_poly.type
_entity_poly.pdbx_seq_one_letter_code
_entity_poly.pdbx_strand_id
1 'polypeptide(L)'
;MKSVKLYFSLLLSAVMLVVAAPVMAQDESAVAGEQNVEQTAEVAAPEAEAEAVMPIAEVEEGAKAAHAPISSEGRPNEDIDKEFSVGKAIGDFAGQSAIVAFFKDGGWKNALMLIISFVLLYLAIVKKFEPLLLMPIAFGMLLTNLPGAGLFHSELFAGGHVHWEDFALGSGVGLLDYLYLGVKLGIYPCLIFVGVGAMTDFGPLIANPKSLLLGAAAQIGIFVTFIGALALGFNYWEAGSIGIIGGADGPTAIYLTSKLAPHLLPAIAVAAYSYMALVPVIQPPIMKALTTDKERKIEMKQLRTVSQREKIIFPIAITVVIAILLPSAAPLIGCLMLGNLMKECGVTERLSKTVQNELMNIVTIFLGISVGATATADAFLNWNTLGILTLGIVAFSFGSASGVILAKIMNLFSKEKINPLIGSAGVSAVPMAARVSQTVGQQANPGNFLLMHAMGPNVAGVIGSAVAAGILLAFLPL
;
A
#
# COMPACT_ATOMS: atom_id res chain seq x y z
N MET A 1 18.66 -20.59 22.20
CA MET A 1 17.97 -19.83 23.26
C MET A 1 18.48 -18.41 23.47
N LYS A 2 19.79 -18.09 23.41
CA LYS A 2 20.27 -16.69 23.54
C LYS A 2 19.87 -15.80 22.37
N SER A 3 19.92 -16.30 21.14
CA SER A 3 19.49 -15.57 19.93
C SER A 3 18.00 -15.24 19.92
N VAL A 4 17.14 -16.15 20.38
CA VAL A 4 15.67 -15.95 20.43
C VAL A 4 15.28 -14.85 21.43
N LYS A 5 15.99 -14.79 22.58
CA LYS A 5 15.75 -13.70 23.56
C LYS A 5 16.19 -12.34 23.01
N LEU A 6 17.27 -12.30 22.22
CA LEU A 6 17.75 -11.07 21.58
C LEU A 6 16.76 -10.63 20.48
N TYR A 7 16.24 -11.55 19.68
CA TYR A 7 15.19 -11.29 18.68
C TYR A 7 13.93 -10.73 19.30
N PHE A 8 13.46 -11.40 20.36
CA PHE A 8 12.28 -10.98 21.08
C PHE A 8 12.46 -9.58 21.71
N SER A 9 13.63 -9.33 22.28
CA SER A 9 13.98 -8.02 22.86
C SER A 9 14.06 -6.92 21.81
N LEU A 10 14.69 -7.18 20.64
CA LEU A 10 14.85 -6.21 19.57
C LEU A 10 13.52 -5.96 18.82
N LEU A 11 12.74 -7.01 18.55
CA LEU A 11 11.42 -6.88 17.95
C LEU A 11 10.45 -6.17 18.90
N LEU A 12 10.47 -6.53 20.19
CA LEU A 12 9.70 -5.87 21.22
C LEU A 12 10.14 -4.42 21.42
N SER A 13 11.44 -4.12 21.33
CA SER A 13 11.96 -2.76 21.37
C SER A 13 11.58 -1.95 20.15
N ALA A 14 11.59 -2.54 18.94
CA ALA A 14 11.11 -1.89 17.72
C ALA A 14 9.60 -1.64 17.78
N VAL A 15 8.82 -2.62 18.23
CA VAL A 15 7.37 -2.48 18.45
C VAL A 15 7.07 -1.51 19.58
N MET A 16 7.84 -1.54 20.68
CA MET A 16 7.71 -0.58 21.78
C MET A 16 8.11 0.84 21.35
N LEU A 17 9.11 1.01 20.49
CA LEU A 17 9.47 2.32 19.93
C LEU A 17 8.33 2.87 19.06
N VAL A 18 7.68 2.01 18.29
CA VAL A 18 6.49 2.34 17.48
C VAL A 18 5.27 2.63 18.36
N VAL A 19 5.15 1.97 19.52
CA VAL A 19 4.02 2.13 20.46
C VAL A 19 4.25 3.30 21.42
N ALA A 20 5.48 3.56 21.87
CA ALA A 20 5.79 4.59 22.85
C ALA A 20 5.91 6.00 22.27
N ALA A 21 6.29 6.14 21.00
CA ALA A 21 6.40 7.43 20.35
C ALA A 21 5.11 8.28 20.34
N PRO A 22 3.90 7.69 20.15
CA PRO A 22 2.66 8.47 20.19
C PRO A 22 2.17 8.81 21.61
N VAL A 23 2.59 8.08 22.63
CA VAL A 23 2.14 8.34 24.02
C VAL A 23 2.70 9.65 24.55
N MET A 24 3.88 10.07 24.08
CA MET A 24 4.48 11.36 24.42
C MET A 24 3.92 12.55 23.62
N ALA A 25 3.13 12.29 22.56
CA ALA A 25 2.62 13.34 21.68
C ALA A 25 1.13 13.68 21.91
N GLN A 26 0.42 12.95 22.79
CA GLN A 26 -1.03 13.08 22.96
C GLN A 26 -1.48 13.97 24.12
N ASP A 27 -0.58 14.56 24.90
CA ASP A 27 -0.99 15.39 26.07
C ASP A 27 -1.32 16.86 25.73
N GLU A 28 -1.30 17.28 24.47
CA GLU A 28 -1.55 18.69 24.10
C GLU A 28 -2.62 18.94 23.02
N SER A 29 -3.56 18.04 22.76
CA SER A 29 -4.66 18.41 21.81
C SER A 29 -6.00 17.75 22.12
N ALA A 30 -6.52 18.04 23.29
CA ALA A 30 -7.93 17.88 23.57
C ALA A 30 -8.51 19.29 23.70
N VAL A 31 -9.04 19.88 22.65
CA VAL A 31 -10.18 20.84 22.57
C VAL A 31 -10.32 21.33 21.13
N ALA A 32 -11.32 20.82 20.40
CA ALA A 32 -12.11 21.58 19.44
C ALA A 32 -13.15 20.67 18.76
N GLY A 33 -14.39 20.77 19.23
CA GLY A 33 -15.60 21.02 18.46
C GLY A 33 -16.06 19.94 17.47
N GLU A 34 -16.84 18.99 17.97
CA GLU A 34 -17.86 18.30 17.17
C GLU A 34 -18.95 19.29 16.77
N GLN A 35 -19.22 19.40 15.48
CA GLN A 35 -20.53 19.83 14.98
C GLN A 35 -21.06 18.78 14.02
N ASN A 36 -22.01 17.99 14.56
CA ASN A 36 -22.93 17.16 13.81
C ASN A 36 -23.81 18.04 12.91
N VAL A 37 -23.90 17.70 11.64
CA VAL A 37 -25.02 18.04 10.79
C VAL A 37 -25.56 16.75 10.20
N GLU A 38 -26.56 16.20 10.88
CA GLU A 38 -27.53 15.27 10.29
C GLU A 38 -28.40 16.06 9.28
N GLN A 39 -28.34 15.65 8.02
CA GLN A 39 -29.39 15.93 7.06
C GLN A 39 -29.88 14.63 6.47
N THR A 40 -30.97 14.15 7.04
CA THR A 40 -31.86 13.16 6.44
C THR A 40 -32.52 13.78 5.19
N ALA A 41 -32.17 13.27 4.02
CA ALA A 41 -32.93 13.48 2.80
C ALA A 41 -33.57 12.15 2.40
N GLU A 42 -34.86 12.08 2.65
CA GLU A 42 -35.80 11.08 2.15
C GLU A 42 -35.89 11.23 0.62
N VAL A 43 -35.40 10.24 -0.13
CA VAL A 43 -35.56 10.20 -1.60
C VAL A 43 -36.54 9.08 -1.92
N ALA A 44 -37.73 9.50 -2.38
CA ALA A 44 -38.74 8.64 -2.95
C ALA A 44 -38.19 7.84 -4.15
N ALA A 45 -38.53 6.56 -4.19
CA ALA A 45 -38.25 5.67 -5.30
C ALA A 45 -39.13 6.04 -6.51
N PRO A 46 -38.58 6.08 -7.72
CA PRO A 46 -39.42 6.10 -8.92
C PRO A 46 -39.85 4.68 -9.30
N GLU A 47 -41.12 4.54 -9.60
CA GLU A 47 -41.75 3.35 -10.13
C GLU A 47 -41.08 2.89 -11.43
N ALA A 48 -40.77 1.61 -11.50
CA ALA A 48 -40.21 0.97 -12.68
C ALA A 48 -41.34 0.68 -13.66
N GLU A 49 -41.36 1.35 -14.81
CA GLU A 49 -42.09 0.93 -15.97
C GLU A 49 -41.50 -0.36 -16.54
N ALA A 50 -42.39 -1.37 -16.71
CA ALA A 50 -42.07 -2.65 -17.29
C ALA A 50 -41.93 -2.53 -18.83
N GLU A 51 -40.70 -2.57 -19.32
CA GLU A 51 -40.47 -2.76 -20.76
C GLU A 51 -40.40 -4.24 -21.10
N ALA A 52 -41.07 -4.54 -22.23
CA ALA A 52 -41.40 -5.85 -22.75
C ALA A 52 -40.16 -6.73 -23.00
N VAL A 53 -40.22 -7.95 -22.51
CA VAL A 53 -39.31 -9.04 -22.85
C VAL A 53 -39.57 -9.48 -24.30
N MET A 54 -38.62 -9.26 -25.19
CA MET A 54 -38.61 -9.86 -26.53
C MET A 54 -38.24 -11.35 -26.43
N PRO A 55 -38.90 -12.23 -27.21
CA PRO A 55 -38.66 -13.67 -27.19
C PRO A 55 -37.29 -13.99 -27.81
N ILE A 56 -36.52 -14.82 -27.10
CA ILE A 56 -35.27 -15.39 -27.59
C ILE A 56 -35.63 -16.40 -28.67
N ALA A 57 -35.30 -16.07 -29.92
CA ALA A 57 -35.38 -17.01 -31.03
C ALA A 57 -34.28 -18.08 -30.89
N GLU A 58 -34.68 -19.31 -31.11
CA GLU A 58 -33.88 -20.51 -31.22
C GLU A 58 -32.63 -20.28 -32.09
N VAL A 59 -31.45 -20.51 -31.50
CA VAL A 59 -30.25 -20.85 -32.25
C VAL A 59 -29.92 -22.29 -31.88
N GLU A 60 -30.51 -23.20 -32.61
CA GLU A 60 -30.09 -24.58 -32.65
C GLU A 60 -28.92 -24.77 -33.62
N GLU A 61 -28.07 -25.72 -33.22
CA GLU A 61 -27.03 -26.41 -33.98
C GLU A 61 -25.72 -25.69 -34.28
N GLY A 62 -24.71 -26.04 -33.46
CA GLY A 62 -23.31 -25.84 -33.85
C GLY A 62 -22.24 -25.96 -32.76
N ALA A 63 -22.49 -26.59 -31.63
CA ALA A 63 -21.43 -26.88 -30.66
C ALA A 63 -21.72 -28.19 -29.89
N LYS A 64 -21.73 -29.30 -30.56
CA LYS A 64 -21.44 -30.59 -29.92
C LYS A 64 -19.93 -30.72 -29.78
N ALA A 65 -19.37 -30.12 -28.72
CA ALA A 65 -18.06 -30.47 -28.23
C ALA A 65 -18.15 -30.55 -26.70
N ALA A 66 -18.24 -31.80 -26.22
CA ALA A 66 -17.73 -32.27 -24.94
C ALA A 66 -18.16 -31.51 -23.68
N HIS A 67 -19.42 -31.54 -23.32
CA HIS A 67 -19.81 -31.72 -21.94
C HIS A 67 -20.11 -33.23 -21.77
N ALA A 68 -19.05 -34.00 -21.50
CA ALA A 68 -19.25 -35.27 -20.85
C ALA A 68 -19.95 -35.00 -19.51
N PRO A 69 -21.06 -35.69 -19.18
CA PRO A 69 -21.63 -35.60 -17.86
C PRO A 69 -20.53 -36.00 -16.90
N ILE A 70 -20.29 -35.20 -15.86
CA ILE A 70 -19.46 -35.58 -14.72
C ILE A 70 -20.17 -36.81 -14.16
N SER A 71 -19.69 -37.99 -14.59
CA SER A 71 -20.15 -39.25 -14.05
C SER A 71 -19.80 -39.23 -12.57
N SER A 72 -20.75 -39.57 -11.73
CA SER A 72 -20.57 -39.86 -10.32
C SER A 72 -19.71 -41.14 -10.11
N GLU A 73 -19.11 -41.64 -11.16
CA GLU A 73 -18.19 -42.78 -11.21
C GLU A 73 -16.75 -42.26 -11.14
N GLY A 74 -16.25 -42.15 -9.94
CA GLY A 74 -14.83 -41.79 -9.82
C GLY A 74 -14.30 -41.63 -8.41
N ARG A 75 -15.10 -41.93 -7.41
CA ARG A 75 -14.52 -42.31 -6.11
C ARG A 75 -14.51 -43.83 -6.06
N PRO A 76 -13.33 -44.47 -6.01
CA PRO A 76 -13.31 -45.90 -5.71
C PRO A 76 -14.10 -46.10 -4.41
N ASN A 77 -15.09 -46.97 -4.41
CA ASN A 77 -15.73 -47.49 -3.22
C ASN A 77 -14.70 -48.38 -2.49
N GLU A 78 -13.54 -47.81 -2.14
CA GLU A 78 -12.62 -48.44 -1.28
C GLU A 78 -13.08 -48.22 0.17
N ASP A 79 -13.71 -49.27 0.68
CA ASP A 79 -13.96 -49.47 2.12
C ASP A 79 -14.84 -48.46 2.86
N ILE A 80 -16.12 -48.40 2.46
CA ILE A 80 -17.17 -47.82 3.34
C ILE A 80 -17.41 -48.68 4.61
N ASP A 81 -16.87 -49.88 4.66
CA ASP A 81 -16.95 -50.80 5.80
C ASP A 81 -15.91 -50.61 6.91
N LYS A 82 -15.14 -49.51 6.89
CA LYS A 82 -14.37 -49.14 8.09
C LYS A 82 -15.34 -48.60 9.11
N GLU A 83 -15.64 -49.43 10.13
CA GLU A 83 -16.41 -49.06 11.32
C GLU A 83 -16.06 -47.61 11.73
N PHE A 84 -17.05 -46.72 11.57
CA PHE A 84 -16.92 -45.34 12.04
C PHE A 84 -16.80 -45.38 13.58
N SER A 85 -15.58 -45.36 14.05
CA SER A 85 -15.31 -45.28 15.50
C SER A 85 -15.31 -43.80 15.92
N VAL A 86 -16.30 -43.38 16.66
CA VAL A 86 -16.41 -42.04 17.24
C VAL A 86 -15.12 -41.67 18.00
N GLY A 87 -14.57 -42.63 18.75
CA GLY A 87 -13.33 -42.40 19.51
C GLY A 87 -12.14 -42.13 18.62
N LYS A 88 -12.02 -42.85 17.47
CA LYS A 88 -10.96 -42.61 16.48
C LYS A 88 -11.18 -41.27 15.78
N ALA A 89 -12.41 -40.96 15.39
CA ALA A 89 -12.74 -39.67 14.75
C ALA A 89 -12.47 -38.48 15.70
N ILE A 90 -12.75 -38.58 16.98
CA ILE A 90 -12.41 -37.55 18.00
C ILE A 90 -10.89 -37.49 18.17
N GLY A 91 -10.18 -38.61 18.21
CA GLY A 91 -8.73 -38.65 18.30
C GLY A 91 -8.05 -38.02 17.08
N ASP A 92 -8.52 -38.34 15.88
CA ASP A 92 -8.03 -37.77 14.62
C ASP A 92 -8.34 -36.27 14.54
N PHE A 93 -9.54 -35.84 14.95
CA PHE A 93 -9.92 -34.44 15.06
C PHE A 93 -9.03 -33.68 16.05
N ALA A 94 -8.81 -34.25 17.25
CA ALA A 94 -7.92 -33.65 18.23
C ALA A 94 -6.47 -33.59 17.73
N GLY A 95 -6.01 -34.63 17.03
CA GLY A 95 -4.68 -34.69 16.44
C GLY A 95 -4.46 -33.71 15.28
N GLN A 96 -5.52 -33.39 14.52
CA GLN A 96 -5.55 -32.42 13.44
C GLN A 96 -5.79 -30.98 13.94
N SER A 97 -6.12 -30.81 15.22
CA SER A 97 -6.38 -29.48 15.75
C SER A 97 -5.12 -28.61 15.70
N ALA A 98 -5.28 -27.34 15.33
CA ALA A 98 -4.21 -26.35 15.33
C ALA A 98 -3.50 -26.23 16.69
N ILE A 99 -4.16 -26.57 17.78
CA ILE A 99 -3.60 -26.55 19.15
C ILE A 99 -2.39 -27.48 19.26
N VAL A 100 -2.50 -28.71 18.72
CA VAL A 100 -1.40 -29.69 18.76
C VAL A 100 -0.23 -29.22 17.91
N ALA A 101 -0.48 -28.56 16.78
CA ALA A 101 0.53 -28.04 15.90
C ALA A 101 1.39 -26.94 16.53
N PHE A 102 0.86 -26.13 17.46
CA PHE A 102 1.64 -25.14 18.20
C PHE A 102 2.70 -25.73 19.12
N PHE A 103 2.50 -26.97 19.59
CA PHE A 103 3.44 -27.67 20.47
C PHE A 103 4.42 -28.56 19.70
N LYS A 104 4.27 -28.72 18.38
CA LYS A 104 5.25 -29.41 17.54
C LYS A 104 6.43 -28.50 17.22
N ASP A 105 7.53 -29.10 16.70
CA ASP A 105 8.74 -28.36 16.32
C ASP A 105 8.43 -27.23 15.34
N GLY A 106 8.82 -26.02 15.72
CA GLY A 106 8.56 -24.80 14.94
C GLY A 106 7.26 -24.07 15.23
N GLY A 107 6.27 -24.67 15.92
CA GLY A 107 4.96 -24.07 16.18
C GLY A 107 5.02 -22.77 17.00
N TRP A 108 6.06 -22.57 17.81
CA TRP A 108 6.28 -21.32 18.54
C TRP A 108 6.48 -20.10 17.61
N LYS A 109 7.02 -20.30 16.39
CA LYS A 109 7.16 -19.23 15.40
C LYS A 109 5.79 -18.74 14.94
N ASN A 110 4.88 -19.67 14.66
CA ASN A 110 3.50 -19.35 14.30
C ASN A 110 2.78 -18.62 15.44
N ALA A 111 2.95 -19.08 16.69
CA ALA A 111 2.40 -18.38 17.87
C ALA A 111 2.95 -16.94 17.98
N LEU A 112 4.24 -16.73 17.71
CA LEU A 112 4.82 -15.38 17.67
C LEU A 112 4.22 -14.52 16.56
N MET A 113 3.99 -15.08 15.37
CA MET A 113 3.34 -14.36 14.27
C MET A 113 1.89 -13.99 14.60
N LEU A 114 1.15 -14.84 15.31
CA LEU A 114 -0.18 -14.49 15.82
C LEU A 114 -0.14 -13.31 16.80
N ILE A 115 0.84 -13.29 17.71
CA ILE A 115 1.04 -12.15 18.62
C ILE A 115 1.34 -10.88 17.81
N ILE A 116 2.22 -10.95 16.82
CA ILE A 116 2.51 -9.80 15.94
C ILE A 116 1.24 -9.35 15.21
N SER A 117 0.44 -10.28 14.68
CA SER A 117 -0.83 -9.97 14.03
C SER A 117 -1.80 -9.25 14.97
N PHE A 118 -1.92 -9.70 16.22
CA PHE A 118 -2.76 -9.02 17.23
C PHE A 118 -2.25 -7.62 17.57
N VAL A 119 -0.92 -7.42 17.63
CA VAL A 119 -0.33 -6.09 17.85
C VAL A 119 -0.67 -5.18 16.68
N LEU A 120 -0.51 -5.64 15.43
CA LEU A 120 -0.87 -4.86 14.24
C LEU A 120 -2.37 -4.55 14.20
N LEU A 121 -3.24 -5.49 14.55
CA LEU A 121 -4.68 -5.25 14.68
C LEU A 121 -4.98 -4.20 15.74
N TYR A 122 -4.32 -4.27 16.90
CA TYR A 122 -4.46 -3.25 17.94
C TYR A 122 -4.04 -1.86 17.44
N LEU A 123 -2.93 -1.76 16.71
CA LEU A 123 -2.47 -0.50 16.12
C LEU A 123 -3.48 0.03 15.10
N ALA A 124 -4.03 -0.83 14.25
CA ALA A 124 -5.03 -0.43 13.26
C ALA A 124 -6.35 0.02 13.91
N ILE A 125 -6.88 -0.75 14.86
CA ILE A 125 -8.24 -0.55 15.40
C ILE A 125 -8.23 0.53 16.49
N VAL A 126 -7.33 0.39 17.49
CA VAL A 126 -7.32 1.27 18.67
C VAL A 126 -6.54 2.55 18.44
N LYS A 127 -5.36 2.42 17.83
CA LYS A 127 -4.51 3.59 17.52
C LYS A 127 -4.85 4.27 16.20
N LYS A 128 -5.75 3.68 15.40
CA LYS A 128 -6.20 4.19 14.09
C LYS A 128 -5.05 4.43 13.10
N PHE A 129 -4.00 3.61 13.16
CA PHE A 129 -2.85 3.67 12.26
C PHE A 129 -3.22 3.01 10.93
N GLU A 130 -3.46 3.81 9.91
CA GLU A 130 -3.82 3.40 8.54
C GLU A 130 -4.78 2.20 8.51
N PRO A 131 -5.97 2.30 9.17
CA PRO A 131 -6.82 1.14 9.48
C PRO A 131 -7.33 0.42 8.23
N LEU A 132 -7.48 1.13 7.11
CA LEU A 132 -8.03 0.56 5.87
C LEU A 132 -7.09 -0.50 5.25
N LEU A 133 -5.78 -0.36 5.43
CA LEU A 133 -4.78 -1.28 4.89
C LEU A 133 -4.17 -2.18 5.96
N LEU A 134 -3.80 -1.61 7.12
CA LEU A 134 -3.11 -2.36 8.16
C LEU A 134 -4.00 -3.47 8.75
N MET A 135 -5.32 -3.25 8.86
CA MET A 135 -6.24 -4.25 9.39
C MET A 135 -6.35 -5.48 8.47
N PRO A 136 -6.61 -5.37 7.15
CA PRO A 136 -6.61 -6.52 6.25
C PRO A 136 -5.26 -7.24 6.18
N ILE A 137 -4.14 -6.51 6.20
CA ILE A 137 -2.79 -7.10 6.22
C ILE A 137 -2.59 -7.94 7.49
N ALA A 138 -2.89 -7.36 8.66
CA ALA A 138 -2.76 -8.05 9.94
C ALA A 138 -3.68 -9.29 10.02
N PHE A 139 -4.87 -9.20 9.43
CA PHE A 139 -5.81 -10.34 9.39
C PHE A 139 -5.34 -11.43 8.42
N GLY A 140 -4.82 -11.08 7.26
CA GLY A 140 -4.19 -12.02 6.32
C GLY A 140 -3.00 -12.75 6.97
N MET A 141 -2.14 -12.01 7.69
CA MET A 141 -1.03 -12.56 8.48
C MET A 141 -1.53 -13.54 9.56
N LEU A 142 -2.63 -13.19 10.24
CA LEU A 142 -3.26 -14.07 11.21
C LEU A 142 -3.70 -15.39 10.55
N LEU A 143 -4.44 -15.31 9.45
CA LEU A 143 -4.98 -16.47 8.76
C LEU A 143 -3.91 -17.44 8.27
N THR A 144 -2.84 -16.93 7.66
CA THR A 144 -1.77 -17.77 7.09
C THR A 144 -0.90 -18.45 8.16
N ASN A 145 -0.84 -17.88 9.38
CA ASN A 145 -0.06 -18.44 10.48
C ASN A 145 -0.90 -19.33 11.43
N LEU A 146 -2.16 -19.61 11.09
CA LEU A 146 -2.94 -20.65 11.75
C LEU A 146 -2.48 -22.02 11.25
N PRO A 147 -1.92 -22.87 12.11
CA PRO A 147 -1.42 -24.18 11.68
C PRO A 147 -2.54 -25.05 11.10
N GLY A 148 -2.28 -25.68 9.96
CA GLY A 148 -3.23 -26.58 9.30
C GLY A 148 -4.35 -25.90 8.52
N ALA A 149 -4.37 -24.56 8.43
CA ALA A 149 -5.42 -23.85 7.70
C ALA A 149 -5.33 -23.99 6.17
N GLY A 150 -4.13 -24.26 5.60
CA GLY A 150 -3.95 -24.52 4.16
C GLY A 150 -4.50 -23.43 3.26
N LEU A 151 -4.38 -22.14 3.68
CA LEU A 151 -4.97 -21.01 2.97
C LEU A 151 -4.00 -20.36 1.98
N PHE A 152 -2.69 -20.45 2.25
CA PHE A 152 -1.63 -19.87 1.42
C PHE A 152 -0.43 -20.81 1.32
N HIS A 153 0.05 -21.00 0.10
CA HIS A 153 1.15 -21.89 -0.25
C HIS A 153 2.19 -21.14 -1.08
N SER A 154 3.30 -20.77 -0.44
CA SER A 154 4.37 -19.99 -1.08
C SER A 154 5.03 -20.73 -2.24
N GLU A 155 4.99 -22.06 -2.24
CA GLU A 155 5.54 -22.95 -3.27
C GLU A 155 4.93 -22.69 -4.64
N LEU A 156 3.63 -22.34 -4.70
CA LEU A 156 2.92 -22.04 -5.94
C LEU A 156 3.46 -20.81 -6.68
N PHE A 157 4.28 -20.01 -5.99
CA PHE A 157 4.88 -18.77 -6.50
C PHE A 157 6.41 -18.78 -6.45
N ALA A 158 6.99 -19.97 -6.18
CA ALA A 158 8.44 -20.15 -6.09
C ALA A 158 9.14 -19.85 -7.42
N GLY A 159 10.42 -19.44 -7.37
CA GLY A 159 11.20 -19.11 -8.56
C GLY A 159 10.73 -17.85 -9.30
N GLY A 160 9.83 -17.05 -8.71
CA GLY A 160 9.31 -15.83 -9.34
C GLY A 160 8.15 -16.07 -10.33
N HIS A 161 7.80 -17.33 -10.60
CA HIS A 161 6.73 -17.73 -11.53
C HIS A 161 5.45 -18.13 -10.79
N VAL A 162 4.34 -18.18 -11.52
CA VAL A 162 3.09 -18.79 -11.06
C VAL A 162 3.05 -20.21 -11.64
N HIS A 163 2.92 -21.21 -10.78
CA HIS A 163 2.81 -22.61 -11.18
C HIS A 163 1.37 -22.90 -11.63
N TRP A 164 1.03 -22.48 -12.85
CA TRP A 164 -0.34 -22.57 -13.41
C TRP A 164 -0.90 -23.98 -13.47
N GLU A 165 -0.05 -25.00 -13.58
CA GLU A 165 -0.45 -26.40 -13.61
C GLU A 165 -1.12 -26.80 -12.28
N ASP A 166 -0.57 -26.36 -11.15
CA ASP A 166 -1.12 -26.63 -9.82
C ASP A 166 -2.47 -25.93 -9.62
N PHE A 167 -2.61 -24.68 -10.12
CA PHE A 167 -3.88 -23.97 -10.12
C PHE A 167 -4.95 -24.66 -10.98
N ALA A 168 -4.56 -25.25 -12.10
CA ALA A 168 -5.47 -25.97 -13.01
C ALA A 168 -5.96 -27.29 -12.39
N LEU A 169 -5.10 -27.98 -11.63
CA LEU A 169 -5.46 -29.21 -10.94
C LEU A 169 -6.35 -28.97 -9.71
N GLY A 170 -6.32 -27.78 -9.14
CA GLY A 170 -7.16 -27.35 -8.01
C GLY A 170 -6.88 -28.12 -6.70
N SER A 171 -5.94 -29.06 -6.69
CA SER A 171 -5.57 -29.81 -5.49
C SER A 171 -4.45 -29.10 -4.74
N GLY A 172 -4.68 -28.76 -3.47
CA GLY A 172 -3.68 -28.10 -2.61
C GLY A 172 -3.56 -26.60 -2.81
N VAL A 173 -4.52 -25.95 -3.51
CA VAL A 173 -4.56 -24.49 -3.67
C VAL A 173 -5.56 -23.91 -2.67
N GLY A 174 -5.11 -22.95 -1.87
CA GLY A 174 -5.93 -22.27 -0.86
C GLY A 174 -6.61 -21.00 -1.41
N LEU A 175 -7.58 -20.49 -0.66
CA LEU A 175 -8.29 -19.27 -1.02
C LEU A 175 -7.34 -18.07 -1.21
N LEU A 176 -6.34 -17.95 -0.33
CA LEU A 176 -5.42 -16.80 -0.37
C LEU A 176 -4.42 -16.90 -1.52
N ASP A 177 -4.18 -18.09 -2.06
CA ASP A 177 -3.37 -18.29 -3.27
C ASP A 177 -4.04 -17.63 -4.49
N TYR A 178 -5.36 -17.85 -4.67
CA TYR A 178 -6.13 -17.21 -5.74
C TYR A 178 -6.16 -15.69 -5.59
N LEU A 179 -6.37 -15.18 -4.39
CA LEU A 179 -6.35 -13.73 -4.15
C LEU A 179 -4.96 -13.13 -4.38
N TYR A 180 -3.90 -13.85 -4.02
CA TYR A 180 -2.54 -13.39 -4.20
C TYR A 180 -2.13 -13.23 -5.69
N LEU A 181 -2.78 -13.91 -6.62
CA LEU A 181 -2.57 -13.69 -8.06
C LEU A 181 -2.73 -12.23 -8.45
N GLY A 182 -3.70 -11.51 -7.86
CA GLY A 182 -3.90 -10.09 -8.14
C GLY A 182 -2.73 -9.21 -7.68
N VAL A 183 -1.99 -9.63 -6.65
CA VAL A 183 -0.74 -8.99 -6.23
C VAL A 183 0.40 -9.37 -7.17
N LYS A 184 0.58 -10.67 -7.40
CA LYS A 184 1.68 -11.23 -8.21
C LYS A 184 1.67 -10.71 -9.65
N LEU A 185 0.50 -10.59 -10.24
CA LEU A 185 0.30 -10.07 -11.60
C LEU A 185 0.28 -8.54 -11.66
N GLY A 186 0.33 -7.85 -10.50
CA GLY A 186 0.33 -6.38 -10.43
C GLY A 186 -1.04 -5.74 -10.66
N ILE A 187 -2.13 -6.51 -10.62
CA ILE A 187 -3.50 -6.03 -10.86
C ILE A 187 -3.93 -5.07 -9.75
N TYR A 188 -3.86 -5.49 -8.49
CA TYR A 188 -4.32 -4.67 -7.36
C TYR A 188 -3.55 -3.36 -7.21
N PRO A 189 -2.21 -3.32 -7.28
CA PRO A 189 -1.49 -2.05 -7.24
C PRO A 189 -1.93 -1.06 -8.33
N CYS A 190 -2.10 -1.55 -9.56
CA CYS A 190 -2.58 -0.70 -10.67
C CYS A 190 -3.99 -0.18 -10.42
N LEU A 191 -4.92 -1.01 -9.93
CA LEU A 191 -6.29 -0.58 -9.61
C LEU A 191 -6.32 0.42 -8.45
N ILE A 192 -5.45 0.28 -7.45
CA ILE A 192 -5.30 1.29 -6.39
C ILE A 192 -4.83 2.63 -6.99
N PHE A 193 -3.92 2.60 -7.97
CA PHE A 193 -3.50 3.82 -8.64
C PHE A 193 -4.63 4.51 -9.40
N VAL A 194 -5.60 3.78 -9.97
CA VAL A 194 -6.83 4.40 -10.53
C VAL A 194 -7.61 5.13 -9.43
N GLY A 195 -7.77 4.50 -8.26
CA GLY A 195 -8.42 5.10 -7.10
C GLY A 195 -7.72 6.36 -6.60
N VAL A 196 -6.40 6.26 -6.39
CA VAL A 196 -5.55 7.39 -5.97
C VAL A 196 -5.65 8.54 -6.96
N GLY A 197 -5.62 8.27 -8.27
CA GLY A 197 -5.77 9.27 -9.31
C GLY A 197 -7.12 10.00 -9.26
N ALA A 198 -8.20 9.24 -9.06
CA ALA A 198 -9.54 9.80 -8.93
C ALA A 198 -9.74 10.62 -7.64
N MET A 199 -9.02 10.29 -6.57
CA MET A 199 -9.06 11.05 -5.31
C MET A 199 -8.16 12.28 -5.33
N THR A 200 -7.10 12.28 -6.15
CA THR A 200 -6.06 13.30 -6.16
C THR A 200 -6.50 14.56 -6.95
N ASP A 201 -6.14 15.73 -6.41
CA ASP A 201 -6.24 16.99 -7.12
C ASP A 201 -4.85 17.44 -7.61
N PHE A 202 -4.64 17.40 -8.92
CA PHE A 202 -3.41 17.86 -9.56
C PHE A 202 -3.39 19.37 -9.80
N GLY A 203 -4.46 20.09 -9.49
CA GLY A 203 -4.56 21.55 -9.65
C GLY A 203 -3.37 22.30 -9.05
N PRO A 204 -2.97 22.06 -7.78
CA PRO A 204 -1.81 22.70 -7.18
C PRO A 204 -0.49 22.45 -7.92
N LEU A 205 -0.30 21.27 -8.48
CA LEU A 205 0.87 20.92 -9.29
C LEU A 205 0.86 21.65 -10.63
N ILE A 206 -0.28 21.70 -11.31
CA ILE A 206 -0.45 22.40 -12.58
C ILE A 206 -0.29 23.92 -12.38
N ALA A 207 -0.82 24.44 -11.24
CA ALA A 207 -0.68 25.86 -10.89
C ALA A 207 0.77 26.27 -10.65
N ASN A 208 1.58 25.38 -10.05
CA ASN A 208 2.99 25.62 -9.76
C ASN A 208 3.87 24.42 -10.15
N PRO A 209 4.26 24.30 -11.44
CA PRO A 209 5.07 23.17 -11.91
C PRO A 209 6.44 23.02 -11.23
N LYS A 210 6.97 24.09 -10.59
CA LYS A 210 8.22 24.01 -9.80
C LYS A 210 8.13 23.03 -8.64
N SER A 211 6.92 22.71 -8.18
CA SER A 211 6.68 21.69 -7.15
C SER A 211 7.06 20.28 -7.60
N LEU A 212 7.15 20.00 -8.92
CA LEU A 212 7.72 18.74 -9.44
C LEU A 212 9.14 18.51 -8.94
N LEU A 213 9.95 19.57 -8.85
CA LEU A 213 11.33 19.46 -8.35
C LEU A 213 11.38 19.02 -6.90
N LEU A 214 10.43 19.51 -6.06
CA LEU A 214 10.35 19.13 -4.65
C LEU A 214 9.92 17.66 -4.49
N GLY A 215 8.97 17.21 -5.31
CA GLY A 215 8.58 15.80 -5.38
C GLY A 215 9.75 14.91 -5.84
N ALA A 216 10.47 15.33 -6.88
CA ALA A 216 11.64 14.61 -7.36
C ALA A 216 12.77 14.55 -6.32
N ALA A 217 13.01 15.63 -5.55
CA ALA A 217 14.00 15.62 -4.48
C ALA A 217 13.69 14.61 -3.38
N ALA A 218 12.43 14.44 -3.04
CA ALA A 218 12.02 13.45 -2.04
C ALA A 218 12.35 12.01 -2.47
N GLN A 219 12.44 11.74 -3.80
CA GLN A 219 12.84 10.43 -4.31
C GLN A 219 14.32 10.10 -4.05
N ILE A 220 15.14 11.05 -3.61
CA ILE A 220 16.51 10.79 -3.12
C ILE A 220 16.48 9.73 -2.01
N GLY A 221 15.42 9.70 -1.20
CA GLY A 221 15.20 8.66 -0.21
C GLY A 221 15.25 7.24 -0.78
N ILE A 222 14.71 7.02 -1.99
CA ILE A 222 14.74 5.73 -2.69
C ILE A 222 16.18 5.31 -2.98
N PHE A 223 16.96 6.22 -3.56
CA PHE A 223 18.33 5.91 -3.97
C PHE A 223 19.29 5.74 -2.78
N VAL A 224 19.12 6.55 -1.73
CA VAL A 224 19.90 6.39 -0.49
C VAL A 224 19.60 5.02 0.14
N THR A 225 18.36 4.61 0.14
CA THR A 225 17.95 3.30 0.69
C THR A 225 18.44 2.14 -0.16
N PHE A 226 18.42 2.29 -1.50
CA PHE A 226 18.98 1.31 -2.41
C PHE A 226 20.48 1.09 -2.12
N ILE A 227 21.25 2.17 -2.00
CA ILE A 227 22.68 2.10 -1.66
C ILE A 227 22.86 1.49 -0.24
N GLY A 228 22.03 1.90 0.72
CA GLY A 228 22.06 1.36 2.08
C GLY A 228 21.78 -0.15 2.12
N ALA A 229 20.84 -0.64 1.31
CA ALA A 229 20.52 -2.06 1.20
C ALA A 229 21.70 -2.85 0.59
N LEU A 230 22.33 -2.32 -0.45
CA LEU A 230 23.56 -2.92 -1.02
C LEU A 230 24.68 -2.97 0.02
N ALA A 231 24.85 -1.92 0.83
CA ALA A 231 25.86 -1.88 1.90
C ALA A 231 25.60 -2.90 3.03
N LEU A 232 24.32 -3.29 3.23
CA LEU A 232 23.93 -4.37 4.15
C LEU A 232 24.04 -5.77 3.54
N GLY A 233 24.47 -5.90 2.29
CA GLY A 233 24.71 -7.19 1.63
C GLY A 233 23.50 -7.75 0.86
N PHE A 234 22.43 -6.97 0.66
CA PHE A 234 21.33 -7.36 -0.21
C PHE A 234 21.76 -7.34 -1.68
N ASN A 235 21.21 -8.20 -2.50
CA ASN A 235 21.45 -8.19 -3.94
C ASN A 235 20.73 -6.99 -4.62
N TYR A 236 21.01 -6.77 -5.92
CA TYR A 236 20.45 -5.61 -6.63
C TYR A 236 18.92 -5.59 -6.71
N TRP A 237 18.25 -6.74 -6.88
CA TRP A 237 16.79 -6.85 -6.95
C TRP A 237 16.15 -6.61 -5.58
N GLU A 238 16.73 -7.19 -4.54
CA GLU A 238 16.35 -6.95 -3.16
C GLU A 238 16.55 -5.50 -2.78
N ALA A 239 17.71 -4.93 -3.12
CA ALA A 239 18.01 -3.52 -2.85
C ALA A 239 17.05 -2.58 -3.58
N GLY A 240 16.66 -2.90 -4.83
CA GLY A 240 15.63 -2.16 -5.56
C GLY A 240 14.28 -2.20 -4.85
N SER A 241 13.88 -3.37 -4.38
CA SER A 241 12.64 -3.59 -3.64
C SER A 241 12.64 -2.91 -2.26
N ILE A 242 13.77 -2.86 -1.57
CA ILE A 242 13.92 -2.15 -0.29
C ILE A 242 13.98 -0.65 -0.53
N GLY A 243 14.69 -0.23 -1.57
CA GLY A 243 14.88 1.17 -1.93
C GLY A 243 13.57 1.92 -2.12
N ILE A 244 12.61 1.31 -2.81
CA ILE A 244 11.33 1.95 -3.13
C ILE A 244 10.53 2.38 -1.89
N ILE A 245 10.76 1.79 -0.72
CA ILE A 245 10.14 2.19 0.55
C ILE A 245 10.40 3.69 0.82
N GLY A 246 11.55 4.21 0.39
CA GLY A 246 11.93 5.61 0.55
C GLY A 246 11.02 6.60 -0.17
N GLY A 247 10.24 6.16 -1.16
CA GLY A 247 9.20 6.95 -1.80
C GLY A 247 7.94 7.15 -0.95
N ALA A 248 7.76 6.33 0.10
CA ALA A 248 6.59 6.29 0.96
C ALA A 248 5.28 6.06 0.19
N ASP A 249 5.32 5.13 -0.77
CA ASP A 249 4.22 4.76 -1.64
C ASP A 249 3.99 3.25 -1.55
N GLY A 250 2.99 2.85 -0.76
CA GLY A 250 2.70 1.44 -0.48
C GLY A 250 2.38 0.62 -1.74
N PRO A 251 1.43 1.05 -2.58
CA PRO A 251 1.09 0.36 -3.83
C PRO A 251 2.26 0.20 -4.78
N THR A 252 3.09 1.24 -4.95
CA THR A 252 4.31 1.18 -5.76
C THR A 252 5.33 0.19 -5.18
N ALA A 253 5.48 0.18 -3.85
CA ALA A 253 6.39 -0.75 -3.18
C ALA A 253 5.96 -2.21 -3.40
N ILE A 254 4.67 -2.51 -3.29
CA ILE A 254 4.12 -3.84 -3.57
C ILE A 254 4.32 -4.21 -5.06
N TYR A 255 3.99 -3.29 -5.97
CA TYR A 255 4.13 -3.54 -7.41
C TYR A 255 5.57 -3.88 -7.81
N LEU A 256 6.53 -3.11 -7.33
CA LEU A 256 7.94 -3.32 -7.64
C LEU A 256 8.46 -4.61 -7.00
N THR A 257 8.18 -4.81 -5.71
CA THR A 257 8.68 -5.96 -4.94
C THR A 257 8.09 -7.28 -5.45
N SER A 258 6.82 -7.30 -5.85
CA SER A 258 6.20 -8.50 -6.43
C SER A 258 6.89 -8.98 -7.71
N LYS A 259 7.62 -8.08 -8.39
CA LYS A 259 8.39 -8.37 -9.61
C LYS A 259 9.86 -8.66 -9.34
N LEU A 260 10.52 -7.83 -8.52
CA LEU A 260 11.98 -7.91 -8.29
C LEU A 260 12.37 -8.91 -7.20
N ALA A 261 11.68 -8.91 -6.05
CA ALA A 261 12.02 -9.75 -4.89
C ALA A 261 10.76 -10.18 -4.12
N PRO A 262 9.94 -11.09 -4.69
CA PRO A 262 8.66 -11.49 -4.08
C PRO A 262 8.78 -12.03 -2.65
N HIS A 263 9.89 -12.65 -2.31
CA HIS A 263 10.17 -13.20 -0.98
C HIS A 263 10.32 -12.11 0.11
N LEU A 264 10.62 -10.85 -0.27
CA LEU A 264 10.67 -9.71 0.65
C LEU A 264 9.35 -8.96 0.77
N LEU A 265 8.35 -9.35 -0.02
CA LEU A 265 7.06 -8.64 -0.08
C LEU A 265 6.41 -8.46 1.31
N PRO A 266 6.37 -9.46 2.21
CA PRO A 266 5.77 -9.30 3.54
C PRO A 266 6.45 -8.20 4.36
N ALA A 267 7.78 -8.23 4.41
CA ALA A 267 8.56 -7.27 5.18
C ALA A 267 8.43 -5.85 4.62
N ILE A 268 8.50 -5.71 3.29
CA ILE A 268 8.41 -4.42 2.60
C ILE A 268 7.00 -3.83 2.72
N ALA A 269 5.96 -4.64 2.60
CA ALA A 269 4.59 -4.16 2.74
C ALA A 269 4.30 -3.68 4.16
N VAL A 270 4.65 -4.48 5.17
CA VAL A 270 4.50 -4.06 6.58
C VAL A 270 5.31 -2.79 6.86
N ALA A 271 6.54 -2.69 6.35
CA ALA A 271 7.37 -1.50 6.46
C ALA A 271 6.68 -0.29 5.82
N ALA A 272 6.33 -0.36 4.54
CA ALA A 272 5.79 0.75 3.77
C ALA A 272 4.52 1.33 4.41
N TYR A 273 3.56 0.47 4.79
CA TYR A 273 2.31 0.94 5.38
C TYR A 273 2.47 1.41 6.83
N SER A 274 3.33 0.75 7.62
CA SER A 274 3.62 1.23 8.98
C SER A 274 4.26 2.61 8.97
N TYR A 275 5.16 2.89 8.02
CA TYR A 275 5.81 4.20 7.93
C TYR A 275 4.88 5.29 7.41
N MET A 276 3.96 4.96 6.50
CA MET A 276 2.91 5.90 6.10
C MET A 276 2.10 6.36 7.33
N ALA A 277 1.75 5.44 8.23
CA ALA A 277 1.05 5.77 9.47
C ALA A 277 1.89 6.63 10.43
N LEU A 278 3.23 6.50 10.38
CA LEU A 278 4.16 7.23 11.24
C LEU A 278 4.60 8.59 10.66
N VAL A 279 4.14 8.98 9.47
CA VAL A 279 4.41 10.28 8.85
C VAL A 279 4.24 11.46 9.83
N PRO A 280 3.11 11.56 10.59
CA PRO A 280 2.90 12.66 11.53
C PRO A 280 3.90 12.68 12.70
N VAL A 281 4.58 11.57 12.98
CA VAL A 281 5.56 11.45 14.06
C VAL A 281 6.98 11.70 13.56
N ILE A 282 7.32 11.14 12.39
CA ILE A 282 8.69 11.18 11.85
C ILE A 282 9.02 12.53 11.19
N GLN A 283 8.08 13.12 10.44
CA GLN A 283 8.35 14.34 9.67
C GLN A 283 8.57 15.60 10.53
N PRO A 284 7.74 15.92 11.56
CA PRO A 284 7.86 17.18 12.27
C PRO A 284 9.22 17.43 12.91
N PRO A 285 9.88 16.45 13.58
CA PRO A 285 11.25 16.63 14.09
C PRO A 285 12.25 16.99 12.99
N ILE A 286 12.19 16.31 11.85
CA ILE A 286 13.08 16.54 10.70
C ILE A 286 12.87 17.95 10.15
N MET A 287 11.61 18.33 9.93
CA MET A 287 11.23 19.65 9.44
C MET A 287 11.72 20.76 10.37
N LYS A 288 11.52 20.60 11.69
CA LYS A 288 11.95 21.56 12.71
C LYS A 288 13.47 21.66 12.81
N ALA A 289 14.19 20.54 12.69
CA ALA A 289 15.64 20.51 12.71
C ALA A 289 16.29 21.20 11.50
N LEU A 290 15.67 21.08 10.34
CA LEU A 290 16.19 21.60 9.07
C LEU A 290 15.72 23.02 8.75
N THR A 291 14.77 23.60 9.50
CA THR A 291 14.21 24.93 9.23
C THR A 291 14.30 25.84 10.44
N THR A 292 14.58 27.11 10.20
CA THR A 292 14.52 28.16 11.21
C THR A 292 13.10 28.65 11.42
N ASP A 293 12.82 29.31 12.57
CA ASP A 293 11.51 29.90 12.83
C ASP A 293 11.10 30.95 11.78
N LYS A 294 12.08 31.70 11.26
CA LYS A 294 11.83 32.68 10.20
C LYS A 294 11.37 32.00 8.91
N GLU A 295 12.01 30.89 8.55
CA GLU A 295 11.65 30.13 7.34
C GLU A 295 10.26 29.49 7.46
N ARG A 296 9.91 28.95 8.64
CA ARG A 296 8.59 28.35 8.89
C ARG A 296 7.44 29.37 8.83
N LYS A 297 7.72 30.63 9.11
CA LYS A 297 6.73 31.75 9.07
C LYS A 297 6.54 32.35 7.69
N ILE A 298 7.26 31.90 6.66
CA ILE A 298 7.08 32.40 5.29
C ILE A 298 5.65 32.10 4.83
N GLU A 299 4.91 33.14 4.52
CA GLU A 299 3.57 33.06 3.92
C GLU A 299 3.70 32.92 2.42
N MET A 300 2.89 32.04 1.83
CA MET A 300 2.91 31.80 0.40
C MET A 300 1.73 32.48 -0.26
N LYS A 301 1.98 33.10 -1.43
CA LYS A 301 0.93 33.74 -2.22
C LYS A 301 -0.04 32.69 -2.74
N GLN A 302 -1.30 33.08 -2.89
CA GLN A 302 -2.34 32.21 -3.44
C GLN A 302 -1.93 31.66 -4.82
N LEU A 303 -2.21 30.36 -5.04
CA LEU A 303 -1.97 29.72 -6.33
C LEU A 303 -2.89 30.31 -7.41
N ARG A 304 -2.43 30.32 -8.66
CA ARG A 304 -3.28 30.69 -9.79
C ARG A 304 -4.45 29.70 -9.93
N THR A 305 -5.55 30.17 -10.44
CA THR A 305 -6.63 29.29 -10.86
C THR A 305 -6.24 28.48 -12.07
N VAL A 306 -6.57 27.18 -12.05
CA VAL A 306 -6.31 26.25 -13.15
C VAL A 306 -7.59 26.05 -13.94
N SER A 307 -7.53 26.18 -15.25
CA SER A 307 -8.69 25.98 -16.12
C SER A 307 -9.05 24.49 -16.21
N GLN A 308 -10.33 24.19 -16.48
CA GLN A 308 -10.80 22.82 -16.66
C GLN A 308 -10.09 22.12 -17.83
N ARG A 309 -9.75 22.86 -18.89
CA ARG A 309 -8.99 22.31 -20.03
C ARG A 309 -7.60 21.85 -19.63
N GLU A 310 -6.88 22.63 -18.81
CA GLU A 310 -5.56 22.23 -18.29
C GLU A 310 -5.67 20.95 -17.47
N LYS A 311 -6.70 20.82 -16.62
CA LYS A 311 -6.94 19.65 -15.78
C LYS A 311 -7.26 18.38 -16.59
N ILE A 312 -7.92 18.50 -17.74
CA ILE A 312 -8.21 17.36 -18.64
C ILE A 312 -6.99 16.99 -19.49
N ILE A 313 -6.24 17.98 -20.00
CA ILE A 313 -5.07 17.73 -20.86
C ILE A 313 -3.91 17.14 -20.05
N PHE A 314 -3.74 17.57 -18.82
CA PHE A 314 -2.60 17.19 -17.98
C PHE A 314 -2.44 15.65 -17.82
N PRO A 315 -3.46 14.86 -17.42
CA PRO A 315 -3.30 13.42 -17.27
C PRO A 315 -2.99 12.71 -18.58
N ILE A 316 -3.56 13.16 -19.69
CA ILE A 316 -3.30 12.60 -21.03
C ILE A 316 -1.82 12.88 -21.42
N ALA A 317 -1.39 14.14 -21.30
CA ALA A 317 -0.03 14.54 -21.64
C ALA A 317 1.02 13.82 -20.78
N ILE A 318 0.84 13.75 -19.47
CA ILE A 318 1.76 13.06 -18.57
C ILE A 318 1.84 11.56 -18.90
N THR A 319 0.71 10.92 -19.17
CA THR A 319 0.69 9.49 -19.56
C THR A 319 1.52 9.28 -20.83
N VAL A 320 1.27 10.06 -21.86
CA VAL A 320 1.97 9.92 -23.16
C VAL A 320 3.48 10.18 -23.01
N VAL A 321 3.85 11.28 -22.35
CA VAL A 321 5.25 11.65 -22.16
C VAL A 321 6.00 10.57 -21.38
N ILE A 322 5.45 10.14 -20.25
CA ILE A 322 6.14 9.14 -19.41
C ILE A 322 6.15 7.76 -20.09
N ALA A 323 5.07 7.34 -20.73
CA ALA A 323 5.04 6.04 -21.41
C ALA A 323 6.02 5.95 -22.59
N ILE A 324 6.24 7.06 -23.28
CA ILE A 324 7.25 7.11 -24.37
C ILE A 324 8.67 7.08 -23.80
N LEU A 325 8.93 7.83 -22.73
CA LEU A 325 10.27 7.91 -22.13
C LEU A 325 10.63 6.67 -21.30
N LEU A 326 9.64 6.08 -20.62
CA LEU A 326 9.83 4.99 -19.69
C LEU A 326 8.63 4.03 -19.72
N PRO A 327 8.59 3.09 -20.70
CA PRO A 327 7.47 2.16 -20.88
C PRO A 327 7.16 1.32 -19.62
N SER A 328 8.18 1.00 -18.82
CA SER A 328 8.03 0.22 -17.57
C SER A 328 7.21 0.93 -16.49
N ALA A 329 7.11 2.26 -16.52
CA ALA A 329 6.26 3.04 -15.61
C ALA A 329 4.81 3.20 -16.13
N ALA A 330 4.55 2.87 -17.40
CA ALA A 330 3.26 3.09 -18.04
C ALA A 330 2.06 2.46 -17.30
N PRO A 331 2.13 1.23 -16.73
CA PRO A 331 0.99 0.66 -16.01
C PRO A 331 0.57 1.49 -14.80
N LEU A 332 1.51 1.92 -13.96
CA LEU A 332 1.22 2.70 -12.76
C LEU A 332 0.76 4.12 -13.10
N ILE A 333 1.52 4.83 -13.95
CA ILE A 333 1.19 6.20 -14.35
C ILE A 333 -0.09 6.25 -15.18
N GLY A 334 -0.29 5.31 -16.11
CA GLY A 334 -1.51 5.24 -16.90
C GLY A 334 -2.75 5.04 -16.04
N CYS A 335 -2.69 4.14 -15.05
CA CYS A 335 -3.77 3.94 -14.09
C CYS A 335 -4.03 5.18 -13.22
N LEU A 336 -2.98 5.82 -12.70
CA LEU A 336 -3.09 7.07 -11.93
C LEU A 336 -3.79 8.17 -12.74
N MET A 337 -3.34 8.37 -13.96
CA MET A 337 -3.84 9.43 -14.84
C MET A 337 -5.24 9.10 -15.39
N LEU A 338 -5.57 7.82 -15.61
CA LEU A 338 -6.93 7.40 -15.96
C LEU A 338 -7.92 7.78 -14.85
N GLY A 339 -7.59 7.47 -13.59
CA GLY A 339 -8.43 7.85 -12.45
C GLY A 339 -8.63 9.37 -12.37
N ASN A 340 -7.56 10.14 -12.55
CA ASN A 340 -7.65 11.59 -12.55
C ASN A 340 -8.49 12.13 -13.72
N LEU A 341 -8.32 11.57 -14.91
CA LEU A 341 -9.11 11.96 -16.08
C LEU A 341 -10.61 11.70 -15.85
N MET A 342 -10.97 10.54 -15.24
CA MET A 342 -12.37 10.23 -14.87
C MET A 342 -12.97 11.28 -13.94
N LYS A 343 -12.18 11.84 -13.02
CA LYS A 343 -12.60 12.92 -12.12
C LYS A 343 -12.76 14.24 -12.85
N GLU A 344 -11.74 14.63 -13.61
CA GLU A 344 -11.65 15.99 -14.15
C GLU A 344 -12.44 16.20 -15.46
N CYS A 345 -12.81 15.13 -16.19
CA CYS A 345 -13.55 15.29 -17.44
C CYS A 345 -15.04 15.71 -17.23
N GLY A 346 -15.60 15.46 -16.04
CA GLY A 346 -16.96 15.85 -15.69
C GLY A 346 -18.08 15.01 -16.32
N VAL A 347 -17.77 14.13 -17.29
CA VAL A 347 -18.76 13.29 -17.98
C VAL A 347 -18.83 11.87 -17.42
N THR A 348 -17.90 11.48 -16.55
CA THR A 348 -17.81 10.15 -15.95
C THR A 348 -17.91 10.18 -14.42
N GLU A 349 -18.72 11.10 -13.88
CA GLU A 349 -18.83 11.31 -12.43
C GLU A 349 -19.21 10.01 -11.69
N ARG A 350 -20.13 9.20 -12.27
CA ARG A 350 -20.52 7.92 -11.69
C ARG A 350 -19.35 6.95 -11.58
N LEU A 351 -18.51 6.83 -12.63
CA LEU A 351 -17.33 5.99 -12.60
C LEU A 351 -16.30 6.53 -11.59
N SER A 352 -16.09 7.82 -11.57
CA SER A 352 -15.19 8.47 -10.62
C SER A 352 -15.59 8.20 -9.16
N LYS A 353 -16.89 8.28 -8.83
CA LYS A 353 -17.40 7.95 -7.48
C LYS A 353 -17.18 6.47 -7.13
N THR A 354 -17.53 5.55 -8.04
CA THR A 354 -17.32 4.11 -7.84
C THR A 354 -15.84 3.78 -7.63
N VAL A 355 -14.95 4.40 -8.40
CA VAL A 355 -13.51 4.17 -8.28
C VAL A 355 -12.97 4.69 -6.95
N GLN A 356 -13.43 5.87 -6.49
CA GLN A 356 -12.97 6.48 -5.24
C GLN A 356 -13.42 5.72 -3.99
N ASN A 357 -14.56 5.05 -4.04
CA ASN A 357 -15.19 4.41 -2.90
C ASN A 357 -15.17 2.88 -3.03
N GLU A 358 -16.05 2.31 -3.86
CA GLU A 358 -16.32 0.87 -3.89
C GLU A 358 -15.10 0.08 -4.41
N LEU A 359 -14.56 0.47 -5.57
CA LEU A 359 -13.41 -0.22 -6.16
C LEU A 359 -12.19 -0.12 -5.24
N MET A 360 -11.92 1.09 -4.72
CA MET A 360 -10.79 1.32 -3.84
C MET A 360 -10.87 0.47 -2.57
N ASN A 361 -12.06 0.39 -1.96
CA ASN A 361 -12.29 -0.42 -0.76
C ASN A 361 -12.15 -1.93 -1.03
N ILE A 362 -12.75 -2.43 -2.12
CA ILE A 362 -12.67 -3.84 -2.50
C ILE A 362 -11.21 -4.25 -2.77
N VAL A 363 -10.52 -3.47 -3.59
CA VAL A 363 -9.13 -3.77 -3.95
C VAL A 363 -8.21 -3.67 -2.74
N THR A 364 -8.46 -2.72 -1.84
CA THR A 364 -7.70 -2.58 -0.58
C THR A 364 -7.85 -3.80 0.32
N ILE A 365 -9.08 -4.36 0.44
CA ILE A 365 -9.32 -5.59 1.19
C ILE A 365 -8.53 -6.76 0.58
N PHE A 366 -8.67 -6.98 -0.73
CA PHE A 366 -8.02 -8.11 -1.40
C PHE A 366 -6.50 -7.99 -1.38
N LEU A 367 -5.97 -6.80 -1.65
CA LEU A 367 -4.53 -6.54 -1.56
C LEU A 367 -4.02 -6.74 -0.14
N GLY A 368 -4.70 -6.17 0.85
CA GLY A 368 -4.27 -6.26 2.25
C GLY A 368 -4.23 -7.71 2.74
N ILE A 369 -5.31 -8.46 2.55
CA ILE A 369 -5.37 -9.88 2.96
C ILE A 369 -4.30 -10.71 2.23
N SER A 370 -4.16 -10.52 0.91
CA SER A 370 -3.20 -11.28 0.10
C SER A 370 -1.75 -10.99 0.50
N VAL A 371 -1.41 -9.73 0.71
CA VAL A 371 -0.07 -9.32 1.17
C VAL A 371 0.18 -9.81 2.59
N GLY A 372 -0.82 -9.73 3.47
CA GLY A 372 -0.74 -10.30 4.82
C GLY A 372 -0.50 -11.80 4.80
N ALA A 373 -1.12 -12.52 3.87
CA ALA A 373 -0.95 -13.96 3.71
C ALA A 373 0.50 -14.38 3.40
N THR A 374 1.25 -13.55 2.70
CA THR A 374 2.66 -13.83 2.42
C THR A 374 3.55 -13.74 3.67
N ALA A 375 3.08 -13.13 4.76
CA ALA A 375 3.82 -12.98 6.01
C ALA A 375 3.78 -14.26 6.86
N THR A 376 4.29 -15.35 6.30
CA THR A 376 4.51 -16.61 7.01
C THR A 376 5.64 -16.46 8.03
N ALA A 377 5.67 -17.34 9.04
CA ALA A 377 6.68 -17.31 10.10
C ALA A 377 8.12 -17.35 9.56
N ASP A 378 8.37 -18.18 8.55
CA ASP A 378 9.71 -18.33 7.98
C ASP A 378 10.11 -17.16 7.07
N ALA A 379 9.16 -16.58 6.34
CA ALA A 379 9.41 -15.41 5.49
C ALA A 379 9.61 -14.13 6.31
N PHE A 380 8.92 -13.97 7.45
CA PHE A 380 8.92 -12.72 8.21
C PHE A 380 9.93 -12.71 9.37
N LEU A 381 10.12 -13.84 10.07
CA LEU A 381 10.99 -13.92 11.25
C LEU A 381 12.46 -14.17 10.87
N ASN A 382 13.08 -13.23 10.17
CA ASN A 382 14.48 -13.27 9.78
C ASN A 382 15.19 -11.93 10.02
N TRP A 383 16.52 -11.92 9.99
CA TRP A 383 17.33 -10.71 10.22
C TRP A 383 17.15 -9.67 9.11
N ASN A 384 16.86 -10.11 7.89
CA ASN A 384 16.63 -9.23 6.76
C ASN A 384 15.41 -8.34 6.99
N THR A 385 14.33 -8.88 7.58
CA THR A 385 13.14 -8.10 7.95
C THR A 385 13.48 -6.95 8.87
N LEU A 386 14.31 -7.17 9.89
CA LEU A 386 14.73 -6.11 10.80
C LEU A 386 15.58 -5.05 10.10
N GLY A 387 16.48 -5.48 9.20
CA GLY A 387 17.25 -4.59 8.35
C GLY A 387 16.36 -3.72 7.45
N ILE A 388 15.36 -4.31 6.81
CA ILE A 388 14.38 -3.63 5.97
C ILE A 388 13.60 -2.59 6.78
N LEU A 389 13.10 -2.98 7.96
CA LEU A 389 12.38 -2.07 8.85
C LEU A 389 13.27 -0.87 9.28
N THR A 390 14.52 -1.09 9.61
CA THR A 390 15.44 -0.01 9.99
C THR A 390 15.74 0.90 8.82
N LEU A 391 16.06 0.33 7.65
CA LEU A 391 16.33 1.11 6.43
C LEU A 391 15.13 1.95 6.00
N GLY A 392 13.91 1.46 6.19
CA GLY A 392 12.71 2.19 5.82
C GLY A 392 12.53 3.49 6.62
N ILE A 393 12.82 3.51 7.92
CA ILE A 393 12.78 4.73 8.74
C ILE A 393 13.83 5.73 8.24
N VAL A 394 15.04 5.25 7.97
CA VAL A 394 16.15 6.06 7.42
C VAL A 394 15.75 6.62 6.07
N ALA A 395 15.23 5.79 5.18
CA ALA A 395 14.76 6.15 3.85
C ALA A 395 13.76 7.30 3.87
N PHE A 396 12.72 7.15 4.68
CA PHE A 396 11.67 8.14 4.83
C PHE A 396 12.19 9.46 5.39
N SER A 397 13.13 9.38 6.34
CA SER A 397 13.78 10.54 6.91
C SER A 397 14.60 11.32 5.88
N PHE A 398 15.37 10.61 5.04
CA PHE A 398 16.12 11.22 3.94
C PHE A 398 15.21 11.81 2.85
N GLY A 399 14.13 11.13 2.49
CA GLY A 399 13.16 11.66 1.54
C GLY A 399 12.53 12.99 2.01
N SER A 400 12.10 13.03 3.27
CA SER A 400 11.57 14.26 3.88
C SER A 400 12.60 15.36 3.98
N ALA A 401 13.83 15.03 4.39
CA ALA A 401 14.92 15.98 4.54
C ALA A 401 15.35 16.60 3.20
N SER A 402 15.52 15.78 2.16
CA SER A 402 15.96 16.22 0.84
C SER A 402 14.97 17.20 0.21
N GLY A 403 13.65 16.97 0.35
CA GLY A 403 12.64 17.89 -0.10
C GLY A 403 12.74 19.26 0.59
N VAL A 404 12.92 19.29 1.91
CA VAL A 404 13.11 20.55 2.69
C VAL A 404 14.39 21.25 2.26
N ILE A 405 15.50 20.52 2.11
CA ILE A 405 16.79 21.08 1.69
C ILE A 405 16.68 21.68 0.28
N LEU A 406 16.06 20.97 -0.67
CA LEU A 406 15.88 21.52 -2.02
C LEU A 406 15.01 22.79 -2.00
N ALA A 407 13.95 22.82 -1.19
CA ALA A 407 13.15 24.05 -1.04
C ALA A 407 13.97 25.23 -0.53
N LYS A 408 14.92 25.00 0.39
CA LYS A 408 15.88 26.03 0.85
C LYS A 408 16.83 26.44 -0.25
N ILE A 409 17.37 25.48 -1.02
CA ILE A 409 18.25 25.78 -2.18
C ILE A 409 17.49 26.61 -3.22
N MET A 410 16.24 26.24 -3.54
CA MET A 410 15.40 27.02 -4.46
C MET A 410 15.21 28.46 -3.98
N ASN A 411 15.12 28.67 -2.65
CA ASN A 411 15.01 29.98 -2.08
C ASN A 411 16.29 30.85 -2.25
N LEU A 412 17.44 30.27 -2.51
CA LEU A 412 18.67 31.05 -2.80
C LEU A 412 18.56 31.75 -4.17
N PHE A 413 17.91 31.09 -5.13
CA PHE A 413 17.81 31.58 -6.51
C PHE A 413 16.45 32.21 -6.84
N SER A 414 15.45 32.08 -5.97
CA SER A 414 14.09 32.59 -6.21
C SER A 414 13.91 33.99 -5.62
N LYS A 415 13.30 34.90 -6.39
CA LYS A 415 12.85 36.20 -5.89
C LYS A 415 11.68 36.08 -4.90
N GLU A 416 10.76 35.16 -5.18
CA GLU A 416 9.68 34.83 -4.27
C GLU A 416 10.07 33.64 -3.41
N LYS A 417 10.08 33.85 -2.10
CA LYS A 417 10.46 32.79 -1.16
C LYS A 417 9.32 31.80 -1.00
N ILE A 418 9.64 30.52 -1.05
CA ILE A 418 8.72 29.43 -0.72
C ILE A 418 8.96 28.98 0.72
N ASN A 419 7.91 28.53 1.41
CA ASN A 419 8.07 27.97 2.74
C ASN A 419 8.71 26.58 2.62
N PRO A 420 9.92 26.34 3.21
CA PRO A 420 10.61 25.06 3.03
C PRO A 420 9.87 23.84 3.56
N LEU A 421 8.90 24.05 4.46
CA LEU A 421 8.08 22.97 4.99
C LEU A 421 7.34 22.20 3.92
N ILE A 422 6.93 22.86 2.79
CA ILE A 422 6.23 22.17 1.72
C ILE A 422 7.10 21.12 1.01
N GLY A 423 8.43 21.27 1.09
CA GLY A 423 9.34 20.30 0.49
C GLY A 423 9.27 18.92 1.13
N SER A 424 9.00 18.85 2.46
CA SER A 424 8.80 17.57 3.13
C SER A 424 7.59 16.78 2.61
N ALA A 425 6.61 17.47 2.02
CA ALA A 425 5.45 16.83 1.43
C ALA A 425 5.73 16.11 0.10
N GLY A 426 6.96 16.25 -0.46
CA GLY A 426 7.37 15.56 -1.69
C GLY A 426 7.41 14.03 -1.59
N VAL A 427 7.33 13.43 -0.40
CA VAL A 427 7.09 12.00 -0.23
C VAL A 427 5.66 11.64 -0.64
N SER A 428 5.45 10.43 -1.18
CA SER A 428 4.18 10.03 -1.80
C SER A 428 3.04 9.72 -0.84
N ALA A 429 3.19 9.98 0.46
CA ALA A 429 2.13 9.77 1.46
C ALA A 429 1.01 10.82 1.33
N VAL A 430 0.13 10.63 0.35
CA VAL A 430 -0.97 11.57 0.03
C VAL A 430 -2.22 11.22 0.84
N PRO A 431 -2.91 12.20 1.44
CA PRO A 431 -2.54 13.62 1.63
C PRO A 431 -1.82 13.90 2.95
N MET A 432 -1.36 12.86 3.66
CA MET A 432 -0.85 12.96 5.03
C MET A 432 0.37 13.90 5.14
N ALA A 433 1.37 13.75 4.27
CA ALA A 433 2.57 14.58 4.33
C ALA A 433 2.27 16.08 4.10
N ALA A 434 1.30 16.38 3.23
CA ALA A 434 0.85 17.76 3.04
C ALA A 434 0.15 18.33 4.29
N ARG A 435 -0.67 17.50 4.97
CA ARG A 435 -1.32 17.90 6.24
C ARG A 435 -0.30 18.14 7.34
N VAL A 436 0.75 17.32 7.44
CA VAL A 436 1.84 17.53 8.41
C VAL A 436 2.56 18.84 8.14
N SER A 437 2.86 19.17 6.88
CA SER A 437 3.45 20.46 6.50
C SER A 437 2.56 21.64 6.92
N GLN A 438 1.24 21.51 6.73
CA GLN A 438 0.24 22.50 7.19
C GLN A 438 0.29 22.67 8.72
N THR A 439 0.22 21.55 9.46
CA THR A 439 0.20 21.55 10.93
C THR A 439 1.45 22.22 11.50
N VAL A 440 2.65 21.85 11.01
CA VAL A 440 3.92 22.45 11.47
C VAL A 440 4.01 23.93 11.08
N GLY A 441 3.50 24.31 9.91
CA GLY A 441 3.43 25.71 9.48
C GLY A 441 2.52 26.55 10.36
N GLN A 442 1.33 26.06 10.71
CA GLN A 442 0.40 26.74 11.60
C GLN A 442 0.90 26.85 13.03
N GLN A 443 1.69 25.89 13.54
CA GLN A 443 2.35 26.01 14.83
C GLN A 443 3.33 27.21 14.89
N ALA A 444 3.95 27.54 13.75
CA ALA A 444 4.87 28.68 13.65
C ALA A 444 4.17 30.01 13.36
N ASN A 445 3.11 29.98 12.55
CA ASN A 445 2.28 31.12 12.19
C ASN A 445 0.84 30.62 11.93
N PRO A 446 -0.13 30.88 12.84
CA PRO A 446 -1.51 30.41 12.72
C PRO A 446 -2.22 30.85 11.45
N GLY A 447 -1.84 31.98 10.86
CA GLY A 447 -2.38 32.50 9.59
C GLY A 447 -1.81 31.82 8.35
N ASN A 448 -0.89 30.86 8.48
CA ASN A 448 -0.19 30.28 7.33
C ASN A 448 -0.92 29.05 6.80
N PHE A 449 -1.48 29.15 5.59
CA PHE A 449 -2.20 28.08 4.91
C PHE A 449 -1.31 27.42 3.86
N LEU A 450 -0.51 26.43 4.27
CA LEU A 450 0.42 25.72 3.40
C LEU A 450 -0.17 24.52 2.66
N LEU A 451 -1.36 24.04 3.05
CA LEU A 451 -1.90 22.76 2.55
C LEU A 451 -1.94 22.69 1.02
N MET A 452 -2.54 23.71 0.38
CA MET A 452 -2.66 23.74 -1.08
C MET A 452 -1.29 23.78 -1.78
N HIS A 453 -0.32 24.46 -1.18
CA HIS A 453 1.06 24.53 -1.69
C HIS A 453 1.82 23.20 -1.48
N ALA A 454 1.57 22.54 -0.35
CA ALA A 454 2.17 21.26 -0.03
C ALA A 454 1.59 20.09 -0.85
N MET A 455 0.32 20.22 -1.31
CA MET A 455 -0.29 19.22 -2.19
C MET A 455 0.44 19.12 -3.54
N GLY A 456 0.98 20.21 -4.07
CA GLY A 456 1.76 20.18 -5.32
C GLY A 456 2.95 19.21 -5.26
N PRO A 457 3.91 19.41 -4.34
CA PRO A 457 5.00 18.45 -4.13
C PRO A 457 4.53 17.04 -3.75
N ASN A 458 3.46 16.93 -2.96
CA ASN A 458 2.95 15.64 -2.50
C ASN A 458 2.45 14.77 -3.67
N VAL A 459 1.69 15.36 -4.57
CA VAL A 459 1.20 14.69 -5.78
C VAL A 459 2.34 14.43 -6.79
N ALA A 460 3.31 15.36 -6.88
CA ALA A 460 4.51 15.17 -7.66
C ALA A 460 5.34 13.97 -7.14
N GLY A 461 5.30 13.71 -5.84
CA GLY A 461 5.90 12.53 -5.22
C GLY A 461 5.33 11.22 -5.73
N VAL A 462 4.00 11.12 -5.92
CA VAL A 462 3.35 9.91 -6.44
C VAL A 462 3.79 9.62 -7.88
N ILE A 463 3.87 10.65 -8.72
CA ILE A 463 4.43 10.51 -10.07
C ILE A 463 5.89 10.07 -9.97
N GLY A 464 6.65 10.70 -9.05
CA GLY A 464 8.06 10.41 -8.83
C GLY A 464 8.33 8.98 -8.38
N SER A 465 7.56 8.44 -7.45
CA SER A 465 7.70 7.05 -6.98
C SER A 465 7.37 6.04 -8.09
N ALA A 466 6.31 6.27 -8.86
CA ALA A 466 5.95 5.42 -9.99
C ALA A 466 7.01 5.45 -11.11
N VAL A 467 7.59 6.63 -11.40
CA VAL A 467 8.71 6.77 -12.32
C VAL A 467 9.95 6.07 -11.79
N ALA A 468 10.27 6.22 -10.48
CA ALA A 468 11.41 5.54 -9.87
C ALA A 468 11.27 4.02 -9.93
N ALA A 469 10.07 3.48 -9.68
CA ALA A 469 9.79 2.05 -9.84
C ALA A 469 10.01 1.59 -11.29
N GLY A 470 9.54 2.38 -12.25
CA GLY A 470 9.79 2.11 -13.68
C GLY A 470 11.28 2.11 -14.01
N ILE A 471 12.04 3.07 -13.50
CA ILE A 471 13.51 3.14 -13.67
C ILE A 471 14.16 1.88 -13.11
N LEU A 472 13.82 1.50 -11.88
CA LEU A 472 14.36 0.29 -11.24
C LEU A 472 14.04 -0.97 -12.05
N LEU A 473 12.82 -1.10 -12.59
CA LEU A 473 12.44 -2.21 -13.47
C LEU A 473 13.17 -2.21 -14.81
N ALA A 474 13.53 -1.04 -15.33
CA ALA A 474 14.27 -0.92 -16.58
C ALA A 474 15.77 -1.26 -16.43
N PHE A 475 16.35 -0.89 -15.28
CA PHE A 475 17.79 -1.11 -15.01
C PHE A 475 18.09 -2.46 -14.34
N LEU A 476 17.12 -3.05 -13.65
CA LEU A 476 17.23 -4.35 -12.99
C LEU A 476 16.37 -5.37 -13.76
N PRO A 477 16.90 -5.95 -14.86
CA PRO A 477 16.12 -6.85 -15.69
C PRO A 477 15.68 -8.08 -14.90
N LEU A 478 14.44 -8.51 -15.17
CA LEU A 478 13.79 -9.68 -14.54
C LEU A 478 14.35 -10.98 -15.10
#